data_7b9c017e645b46f108625361db58ee81
#
_entry.id   7b9c017e645b46f108625361db58ee81
#
_cell.length_a   1.000
_cell.length_b   1.000
_cell.length_c   1.000
_cell.angle_alpha   90.00
_cell.angle_beta   90.00
_cell.angle_gamma   90.00
#
_symmetry.space_group_name_H-M   'P 1'
#
loop_
_entity.id
_entity.type
_entity.pdbx_description
1 polymer ?
#
loop_
_entity_poly.entity_id
_entity_poly.type
_entity_poly.pdbx_seq_one_letter_code
_entity_poly.pdbx_strand_id
1 'polypeptide(L)'
;MIVENKKQLKEFIKSYKSEDSIVIPIPCDGNKHSVNTKLSTLYVQLLGGREFILPFNHSETLNIEIPNLKSDTKKYTYDRKKLNHFVKLDNVIDVNLLYYMATNKSLNIEEIDTNAHHFFNMRYYKRNNINTIIPVLKHLEKCREIAKILKDTVEKYAEHVKMTYNNEVLDNLSYIEQNGLQTTNGVVFSEYNLYTSTGRPSNRFGGTNFAALNKTDGSRKPYVSRFKNGVLVEMDFDGYHLRLIADKIGYKFPEGSVHEYMAKLYGVGYDEAKGLSFQYLYGLFLKR
;
A
#
# COMPACT_ATOMS: atom_id res chain seq x y z
N MET A 1 -7.75 25.22 6.89
CA MET A 1 -9.03 25.34 7.64
C MET A 1 -9.37 23.99 8.26
N ILE A 2 -9.75 23.96 9.54
CA ILE A 2 -10.30 22.75 10.19
C ILE A 2 -11.80 22.70 9.92
N VAL A 3 -12.29 21.52 9.50
CA VAL A 3 -13.71 21.34 9.15
C VAL A 3 -14.46 20.83 10.39
N GLU A 4 -15.08 21.74 11.13
CA GLU A 4 -15.74 21.46 12.41
C GLU A 4 -17.26 21.53 12.36
N ASN A 5 -17.82 22.11 11.32
CA ASN A 5 -19.24 22.34 11.20
C ASN A 5 -19.76 22.20 9.76
N LYS A 6 -21.09 22.15 9.61
CA LYS A 6 -21.76 21.96 8.30
C LYS A 6 -21.44 23.05 7.26
N LYS A 7 -21.18 24.29 7.68
CA LYS A 7 -20.85 25.39 6.77
C LYS A 7 -19.46 25.16 6.17
N GLN A 8 -18.48 24.87 7.01
CA GLN A 8 -17.11 24.55 6.60
C GLN A 8 -17.05 23.26 5.76
N LEU A 9 -17.86 22.24 6.09
CA LEU A 9 -17.97 21.03 5.29
C LEU A 9 -18.50 21.32 3.88
N LYS A 10 -19.54 22.15 3.75
CA LYS A 10 -20.06 22.56 2.43
C LYS A 10 -19.02 23.32 1.62
N GLU A 11 -18.26 24.22 2.25
CA GLU A 11 -17.16 24.94 1.60
C GLU A 11 -16.06 23.99 1.15
N PHE A 12 -15.63 23.07 2.02
CA PHE A 12 -14.67 22.04 1.67
C PHE A 12 -15.14 21.20 0.47
N ILE A 13 -16.35 20.65 0.52
CA ILE A 13 -16.88 19.79 -0.54
C ILE A 13 -16.94 20.53 -1.88
N LYS A 14 -17.38 21.80 -1.87
CA LYS A 14 -17.40 22.62 -3.07
C LYS A 14 -16.01 22.77 -3.70
N SER A 15 -15.02 23.08 -2.88
CA SER A 15 -13.63 23.27 -3.33
C SER A 15 -12.99 21.95 -3.76
N TYR A 16 -13.17 20.89 -2.99
CA TYR A 16 -12.64 19.55 -3.25
C TYR A 16 -13.16 18.94 -4.56
N LYS A 17 -14.41 19.26 -4.93
CA LYS A 17 -15.01 18.79 -6.19
C LYS A 17 -14.64 19.61 -7.41
N SER A 18 -14.01 20.75 -7.24
CA SER A 18 -13.66 21.67 -8.33
C SER A 18 -12.17 21.65 -8.70
N GLU A 19 -11.33 21.03 -7.88
CA GLU A 19 -9.89 21.12 -8.02
C GLU A 19 -9.20 19.82 -7.59
N ASP A 20 -8.13 19.47 -8.28
CA ASP A 20 -7.24 18.36 -7.90
C ASP A 20 -6.59 18.63 -6.54
N SER A 21 -6.34 17.57 -5.79
CA SER A 21 -5.88 17.70 -4.40
C SER A 21 -4.86 16.65 -4.00
N ILE A 22 -4.06 16.98 -3.01
CA ILE A 22 -3.19 16.06 -2.28
C ILE A 22 -3.92 15.62 -1.03
N VAL A 23 -3.91 14.33 -0.74
CA VAL A 23 -4.63 13.72 0.38
C VAL A 23 -3.68 12.88 1.21
N ILE A 24 -3.58 13.18 2.51
CA ILE A 24 -2.69 12.49 3.45
C ILE A 24 -3.53 11.96 4.62
N PRO A 25 -3.69 10.64 4.77
CA PRO A 25 -4.36 10.05 5.92
C PRO A 25 -3.43 10.04 7.13
N ILE A 26 -3.95 10.46 8.28
CA ILE A 26 -3.24 10.45 9.56
C ILE A 26 -4.00 9.50 10.51
N PRO A 27 -3.45 8.31 10.80
CA PRO A 27 -4.07 7.37 11.73
C PRO A 27 -3.95 7.85 13.18
N CYS A 28 -4.77 7.29 14.06
CA CYS A 28 -4.65 7.53 15.51
C CYS A 28 -3.36 6.94 16.09
N ASP A 29 -2.89 5.84 15.51
CA ASP A 29 -1.65 5.18 15.90
C ASP A 29 -0.97 4.61 14.64
N GLY A 30 0.11 5.22 14.22
CA GLY A 30 0.85 4.85 13.01
C GLY A 30 1.70 3.58 13.15
N ASN A 31 1.94 3.13 14.40
CA ASN A 31 2.71 1.92 14.64
C ASN A 31 1.86 0.65 14.58
N LYS A 32 0.56 0.80 14.55
CA LYS A 32 -0.35 -0.33 14.43
C LYS A 32 -0.72 -0.58 12.99
N HIS A 33 -0.90 -1.85 12.68
CA HIS A 33 -1.56 -2.21 11.42
C HIS A 33 -2.91 -1.48 11.32
N SER A 34 -3.26 -1.01 10.13
CA SER A 34 -4.45 -0.17 9.91
C SER A 34 -5.77 -0.78 10.36
N VAL A 35 -5.88 -2.12 10.38
CA VAL A 35 -7.07 -2.83 10.94
C VAL A 35 -7.21 -2.66 12.45
N ASN A 36 -6.12 -2.32 13.15
CA ASN A 36 -6.06 -2.16 14.60
C ASN A 36 -6.02 -0.69 15.03
N THR A 37 -6.18 0.24 14.11
CA THR A 37 -6.23 1.68 14.38
C THR A 37 -7.37 2.33 13.59
N LYS A 38 -7.62 3.61 13.83
CA LYS A 38 -8.65 4.38 13.13
C LYS A 38 -8.02 5.58 12.45
N LEU A 39 -8.69 6.09 11.45
CA LEU A 39 -8.34 7.39 10.89
C LEU A 39 -8.66 8.49 11.91
N SER A 40 -7.65 9.27 12.27
CA SER A 40 -7.81 10.46 13.09
C SER A 40 -8.16 11.68 12.26
N THR A 41 -7.39 11.91 11.21
CA THR A 41 -7.46 13.12 10.41
C THR A 41 -7.16 12.81 8.95
N LEU A 42 -7.85 13.47 8.05
CA LEU A 42 -7.49 13.55 6.65
C LEU A 42 -7.02 14.97 6.36
N TYR A 43 -5.75 15.12 6.01
CA TYR A 43 -5.22 16.37 5.49
C TYR A 43 -5.47 16.42 3.99
N VAL A 44 -6.04 17.52 3.51
CA VAL A 44 -6.31 17.75 2.10
C VAL A 44 -5.77 19.12 1.70
N GLN A 45 -4.87 19.15 0.71
CA GLN A 45 -4.39 20.39 0.12
C GLN A 45 -4.81 20.43 -1.36
N LEU A 46 -5.56 21.44 -1.74
CA LEU A 46 -5.87 21.71 -3.14
C LEU A 46 -4.60 22.17 -3.87
N LEU A 47 -4.44 21.85 -5.12
CA LEU A 47 -3.26 22.25 -5.89
C LEU A 47 -3.10 23.77 -5.98
N GLY A 48 -4.19 24.56 -5.90
CA GLY A 48 -4.18 26.02 -5.75
C GLY A 48 -3.75 26.53 -4.38
N GLY A 49 -3.34 25.64 -3.46
CA GLY A 49 -2.71 25.99 -2.19
C GLY A 49 -3.64 26.06 -0.97
N ARG A 50 -4.95 25.99 -1.14
CA ARG A 50 -5.88 25.93 0.01
C ARG A 50 -5.78 24.59 0.71
N GLU A 51 -5.75 24.61 2.04
CA GLU A 51 -5.65 23.39 2.86
C GLU A 51 -6.86 23.22 3.79
N PHE A 52 -7.21 21.94 4.01
CA PHE A 52 -8.29 21.51 4.87
C PHE A 52 -7.83 20.38 5.78
N ILE A 53 -8.29 20.40 7.01
CA ILE A 53 -8.08 19.36 8.01
C ILE A 53 -9.45 18.79 8.34
N LEU A 54 -9.65 17.53 8.03
CA LEU A 54 -10.91 16.84 8.26
C LEU A 54 -10.74 15.89 9.45
N PRO A 55 -11.30 16.19 10.63
CA PRO A 55 -11.26 15.28 11.76
C PRO A 55 -12.25 14.13 11.57
N PHE A 56 -11.81 12.92 11.91
CA PHE A 56 -12.62 11.71 11.93
C PHE A 56 -12.60 11.09 13.32
N ASN A 57 -13.65 10.38 13.67
CA ASN A 57 -13.75 9.68 14.95
C ASN A 57 -13.57 10.56 16.21
N HIS A 58 -13.89 11.83 16.10
CA HIS A 58 -13.92 12.78 17.22
C HIS A 58 -15.35 12.99 17.71
N SER A 59 -15.57 12.91 19.02
CA SER A 59 -16.93 12.91 19.59
C SER A 59 -17.69 14.23 19.44
N GLU A 60 -17.00 15.31 19.16
CA GLU A 60 -17.59 16.65 19.10
C GLU A 60 -17.51 17.33 17.76
N THR A 61 -16.89 16.67 16.79
CA THR A 61 -16.87 17.18 15.44
C THR A 61 -17.93 16.49 14.60
N LEU A 62 -18.28 17.15 13.51
CA LEU A 62 -19.14 16.58 12.50
C LEU A 62 -18.51 15.28 11.97
N ASN A 63 -19.26 14.19 12.04
CA ASN A 63 -18.87 12.98 11.34
C ASN A 63 -18.99 13.23 9.83
N ILE A 64 -17.86 13.16 9.15
CA ILE A 64 -17.80 13.33 7.71
C ILE A 64 -18.14 11.99 7.07
N GLU A 65 -19.21 11.96 6.31
CA GLU A 65 -19.61 10.78 5.56
C GLU A 65 -18.75 10.64 4.30
N ILE A 66 -18.15 9.49 4.13
CA ILE A 66 -17.29 9.17 2.98
C ILE A 66 -17.98 9.38 1.62
N PRO A 67 -19.29 9.07 1.44
CA PRO A 67 -19.99 9.35 0.19
C PRO A 67 -19.93 10.82 -0.25
N ASN A 68 -19.79 11.74 0.69
CA ASN A 68 -19.65 13.17 0.41
C ASN A 68 -18.28 13.53 -0.20
N LEU A 69 -17.30 12.62 -0.12
CA LEU A 69 -15.95 12.79 -0.67
C LEU A 69 -15.79 12.25 -2.11
N LYS A 70 -16.86 11.75 -2.73
CA LYS A 70 -16.84 11.34 -4.14
C LYS A 70 -16.67 12.57 -5.04
N SER A 71 -15.74 12.49 -5.97
CA SER A 71 -15.41 13.58 -6.88
C SER A 71 -14.63 13.06 -8.10
N ASP A 72 -14.83 13.67 -9.26
CA ASP A 72 -14.13 13.35 -10.50
C ASP A 72 -12.72 13.95 -10.58
N THR A 73 -12.37 14.88 -9.68
CA THR A 73 -11.02 15.45 -9.61
C THR A 73 -10.00 14.39 -9.18
N LYS A 74 -8.74 14.61 -9.53
CA LYS A 74 -7.65 13.71 -9.14
C LYS A 74 -7.23 13.97 -7.69
N LYS A 75 -6.91 12.89 -6.98
CA LYS A 75 -6.38 12.92 -5.62
C LYS A 75 -5.02 12.25 -5.65
N TYR A 76 -4.02 12.95 -5.18
CA TYR A 76 -2.65 12.47 -5.10
C TYR A 76 -2.33 12.09 -3.67
N THR A 77 -1.84 10.89 -3.45
CA THR A 77 -1.42 10.40 -2.13
C THR A 77 -0.07 9.73 -2.20
N TYR A 78 0.61 9.63 -1.07
CA TYR A 78 1.89 8.93 -0.99
C TYR A 78 1.72 7.41 -1.03
N ASP A 79 0.75 6.87 -0.29
CA ASP A 79 0.46 5.44 -0.19
C ASP A 79 -1.05 5.21 -0.34
N ARG A 80 -1.47 4.80 -1.54
CA ARG A 80 -2.86 4.49 -1.85
C ARG A 80 -3.40 3.31 -1.04
N LYS A 81 -2.56 2.31 -0.75
CA LYS A 81 -2.98 1.15 0.05
C LYS A 81 -3.37 1.59 1.46
N LYS A 82 -2.49 2.39 2.10
CA LYS A 82 -2.76 2.95 3.44
C LYS A 82 -3.99 3.85 3.44
N LEU A 83 -4.17 4.68 2.42
CA LEU A 83 -5.38 5.47 2.27
C LEU A 83 -6.62 4.59 2.17
N ASN A 84 -6.60 3.55 1.33
CA ASN A 84 -7.72 2.63 1.12
C ASN A 84 -8.08 1.82 2.37
N HIS A 85 -7.16 1.66 3.32
CA HIS A 85 -7.47 1.03 4.61
C HIS A 85 -8.42 1.88 5.46
N PHE A 86 -8.42 3.19 5.28
CA PHE A 86 -9.24 4.11 6.06
C PHE A 86 -10.42 4.68 5.28
N VAL A 87 -10.18 5.07 4.04
CA VAL A 87 -11.17 5.74 3.20
C VAL A 87 -10.94 5.40 1.73
N LYS A 88 -12.01 5.01 1.04
CA LYS A 88 -11.98 4.81 -0.41
C LYS A 88 -12.43 6.08 -1.08
N LEU A 89 -11.55 6.67 -1.88
CA LEU A 89 -11.80 7.86 -2.68
C LEU A 89 -11.73 7.49 -4.16
N ASP A 90 -12.47 8.23 -4.98
CA ASP A 90 -12.41 8.08 -6.44
C ASP A 90 -11.18 8.80 -7.00
N ASN A 91 -10.66 8.34 -8.14
CA ASN A 91 -9.58 8.95 -8.91
C ASN A 91 -8.29 9.22 -8.09
N VAL A 92 -7.91 8.28 -7.23
CA VAL A 92 -6.69 8.37 -6.42
C VAL A 92 -5.48 7.89 -7.23
N ILE A 93 -4.44 8.69 -7.23
CA ILE A 93 -3.13 8.40 -7.83
C ILE A 93 -2.12 8.22 -6.71
N ASP A 94 -1.45 7.07 -6.69
CA ASP A 94 -0.31 6.82 -5.80
C ASP A 94 0.94 7.46 -6.39
N VAL A 95 1.48 8.48 -5.70
CA VAL A 95 2.63 9.23 -6.19
C VAL A 95 3.94 8.44 -6.01
N ASN A 96 4.01 7.57 -5.01
CA ASN A 96 5.16 6.69 -4.85
C ASN A 96 5.23 5.66 -5.98
N LEU A 97 4.08 5.11 -6.40
CA LEU A 97 4.02 4.24 -7.57
C LEU A 97 4.43 4.98 -8.85
N LEU A 98 3.94 6.21 -9.03
CA LEU A 98 4.33 7.07 -10.16
C LEU A 98 5.85 7.27 -10.20
N TYR A 99 6.45 7.62 -9.07
CA TYR A 99 7.90 7.80 -8.95
C TYR A 99 8.66 6.50 -9.18
N TYR A 100 8.17 5.39 -8.63
CA TYR A 100 8.76 4.06 -8.82
C TYR A 100 8.74 3.63 -10.29
N MET A 101 7.63 3.82 -10.98
CA MET A 101 7.52 3.50 -12.42
C MET A 101 8.50 4.32 -13.28
N ALA A 102 8.74 5.57 -12.90
CA ALA A 102 9.66 6.45 -13.61
C ALA A 102 11.15 6.18 -13.31
N THR A 103 11.48 5.73 -12.08
CA THR A 103 12.86 5.73 -11.59
C THR A 103 13.36 4.39 -11.09
N ASN A 104 12.46 3.42 -10.93
CA ASN A 104 12.69 2.14 -10.25
C ASN A 104 13.18 2.30 -8.79
N LYS A 105 12.79 3.39 -8.14
CA LYS A 105 13.11 3.70 -6.74
C LYS A 105 11.87 4.12 -5.98
N SER A 106 11.81 3.80 -4.69
CA SER A 106 10.78 4.34 -3.80
C SER A 106 11.05 5.81 -3.50
N LEU A 107 9.98 6.61 -3.44
CA LEU A 107 10.05 7.99 -2.98
C LEU A 107 10.36 8.00 -1.47
N ASN A 108 11.41 8.71 -1.10
CA ASN A 108 11.80 8.82 0.31
C ASN A 108 11.00 9.93 0.99
N ILE A 109 10.00 9.55 1.77
CA ILE A 109 9.21 10.46 2.59
C ILE A 109 9.26 9.95 4.03
N GLU A 110 9.68 10.82 4.94
CA GLU A 110 9.57 10.56 6.36
C GLU A 110 8.10 10.63 6.78
N GLU A 111 7.59 9.52 7.30
CA GLU A 111 6.19 9.44 7.74
C GLU A 111 5.93 10.34 8.95
N ILE A 112 4.67 10.76 9.11
CA ILE A 112 4.24 11.53 10.28
C ILE A 112 4.25 10.58 11.48
N ASP A 113 5.03 10.93 12.51
CA ASP A 113 5.02 10.20 13.77
C ASP A 113 3.69 10.39 14.49
N THR A 114 2.90 9.33 14.55
CA THR A 114 1.63 9.30 15.26
C THR A 114 1.67 8.44 16.53
N ASN A 115 2.85 8.18 17.08
CA ASN A 115 3.02 7.45 18.35
C ASN A 115 2.34 8.17 19.50
N ALA A 116 2.17 9.45 19.39
CA ALA A 116 1.41 10.26 20.32
C ALA A 116 -0.09 10.16 20.07
N HIS A 117 -0.62 8.96 19.91
CA HIS A 117 -2.04 8.69 19.65
C HIS A 117 -3.01 9.39 20.60
N HIS A 118 -2.57 9.71 21.81
CA HIS A 118 -3.33 10.52 22.76
C HIS A 118 -3.66 11.94 22.25
N PHE A 119 -2.91 12.45 21.30
CA PHE A 119 -3.18 13.75 20.69
C PHE A 119 -4.40 13.74 19.78
N PHE A 120 -4.72 12.60 19.24
CA PHE A 120 -5.90 12.41 18.41
C PHE A 120 -7.04 11.75 19.19
N ASN A 121 -6.93 11.70 20.52
CA ASN A 121 -7.97 11.14 21.36
C ASN A 121 -9.17 12.10 21.40
N MET A 122 -10.36 11.57 21.21
CA MET A 122 -11.62 12.32 21.24
C MET A 122 -11.80 13.18 22.51
N ARG A 123 -11.33 12.69 23.67
CA ARG A 123 -11.42 13.45 24.94
C ARG A 123 -10.59 14.73 24.91
N TYR A 124 -9.50 14.72 24.16
CA TYR A 124 -8.65 15.88 24.00
C TYR A 124 -9.27 16.91 23.07
N TYR A 125 -9.84 16.49 21.99
CA TYR A 125 -10.50 17.38 21.05
C TYR A 125 -11.66 18.13 21.76
N LYS A 126 -12.34 17.44 22.69
CA LYS A 126 -13.44 17.99 23.44
C LYS A 126 -13.07 19.04 24.46
N ARG A 127 -11.96 18.88 25.10
CA ARG A 127 -11.57 19.79 26.21
C ARG A 127 -11.17 21.18 25.75
N ASN A 128 -11.21 21.41 24.46
CA ASN A 128 -10.41 22.35 24.08
C ASN A 128 -10.36 23.18 23.13
N ASN A 129 -10.66 23.70 23.26
CA ASN A 129 -9.80 24.77 23.08
C ASN A 129 -8.68 24.51 22.12
N ILE A 130 -8.07 25.57 21.70
CA ILE A 130 -6.88 25.70 20.89
C ILE A 130 -5.75 24.72 21.29
N ASN A 131 -5.59 24.43 22.57
CA ASN A 131 -4.47 23.61 23.09
C ASN A 131 -4.52 22.12 22.69
N THR A 132 -5.67 21.58 22.33
CA THR A 132 -5.77 20.18 21.92
C THR A 132 -5.66 19.97 20.44
N ILE A 133 -5.80 21.02 19.67
CA ILE A 133 -5.51 21.02 18.23
C ILE A 133 -4.00 21.18 17.98
N ILE A 134 -3.24 21.67 18.97
CA ILE A 134 -1.79 21.86 18.85
C ILE A 134 -1.05 20.62 18.32
N PRO A 135 -1.33 19.39 18.74
CA PRO A 135 -0.67 18.22 18.18
C PRO A 135 -0.99 18.00 16.71
N VAL A 136 -2.22 18.23 16.27
CA VAL A 136 -2.59 18.23 14.85
C VAL A 136 -1.83 19.33 14.12
N LEU A 137 -1.72 20.52 14.69
CA LEU A 137 -0.97 21.65 14.13
C LEU A 137 0.53 21.36 14.05
N LYS A 138 1.12 20.64 15.01
CA LYS A 138 2.53 20.20 14.93
C LYS A 138 2.78 19.30 13.72
N HIS A 139 1.84 18.46 13.35
CA HIS A 139 1.95 17.62 12.16
C HIS A 139 1.61 18.36 10.87
N LEU A 140 1.02 19.54 10.96
CA LEU A 140 0.60 20.30 9.78
C LEU A 140 1.78 20.75 8.93
N GLU A 141 2.88 21.16 9.53
CA GLU A 141 4.11 21.51 8.81
C GLU A 141 4.63 20.30 8.04
N LYS A 142 4.67 19.14 8.69
CA LYS A 142 5.08 17.91 8.03
C LYS A 142 4.12 17.50 6.90
N CYS A 143 2.82 17.69 7.07
CA CYS A 143 1.84 17.50 6.00
C CYS A 143 2.12 18.42 4.80
N ARG A 144 2.48 19.68 5.04
CA ARG A 144 2.83 20.63 3.99
C ARG A 144 4.11 20.26 3.26
N GLU A 145 5.13 19.81 3.99
CA GLU A 145 6.38 19.28 3.39
C GLU A 145 6.08 18.08 2.48
N ILE A 146 5.34 17.10 2.98
CA ILE A 146 4.93 15.93 2.20
C ILE A 146 4.12 16.36 0.98
N ALA A 147 3.14 17.23 1.15
CA ALA A 147 2.31 17.72 0.06
C ALA A 147 3.13 18.42 -1.03
N LYS A 148 4.15 19.21 -0.64
CA LYS A 148 5.08 19.83 -1.58
C LYS A 148 5.86 18.78 -2.37
N ILE A 149 6.44 17.77 -1.70
CA ILE A 149 7.19 16.69 -2.36
C ILE A 149 6.28 15.94 -3.35
N LEU A 150 5.04 15.64 -2.95
CA LEU A 150 4.08 14.95 -3.83
C LEU A 150 3.74 15.81 -5.04
N LYS A 151 3.48 17.11 -4.86
CA LYS A 151 3.19 18.05 -5.95
C LYS A 151 4.35 18.14 -6.94
N ASP A 152 5.55 18.39 -6.44
CA ASP A 152 6.77 18.49 -7.27
C ASP A 152 7.03 17.19 -8.04
N THR A 153 6.76 16.04 -7.43
CA THR A 153 6.89 14.72 -8.06
C THR A 153 5.86 14.53 -9.17
N VAL A 154 4.59 14.88 -8.92
CA VAL A 154 3.54 14.80 -9.94
C VAL A 154 3.85 15.70 -11.13
N GLU A 155 4.26 16.94 -10.90
CA GLU A 155 4.62 17.88 -11.95
C GLU A 155 5.79 17.35 -12.81
N LYS A 156 6.80 16.76 -12.17
CA LYS A 156 7.98 16.24 -12.87
C LYS A 156 7.69 14.97 -13.68
N TYR A 157 6.79 14.11 -13.21
CA TYR A 157 6.54 12.81 -13.81
C TYR A 157 5.11 12.67 -14.36
N ALA A 158 4.47 13.79 -14.71
CA ALA A 158 3.08 13.85 -15.18
C ALA A 158 2.77 12.90 -16.35
N GLU A 159 3.72 12.65 -17.23
CA GLU A 159 3.56 11.74 -18.36
C GLU A 159 3.33 10.28 -17.92
N HIS A 160 3.90 9.89 -16.79
CA HIS A 160 3.74 8.53 -16.23
C HIS A 160 2.38 8.32 -15.57
N VAL A 161 1.63 9.39 -15.27
CA VAL A 161 0.25 9.30 -14.73
C VAL A 161 -0.67 8.52 -15.68
N LYS A 162 -0.40 8.53 -16.97
CA LYS A 162 -1.16 7.76 -17.98
C LYS A 162 -0.94 6.25 -17.88
N MET A 163 0.11 5.80 -17.17
CA MET A 163 0.41 4.39 -16.93
C MET A 163 -0.35 3.84 -15.71
N THR A 164 -1.60 4.19 -15.55
CA THR A 164 -2.47 3.84 -14.39
C THR A 164 -2.74 2.35 -14.22
N TYR A 165 -2.14 1.50 -15.02
CA TYR A 165 -2.27 0.05 -15.02
C TYR A 165 -2.05 -0.62 -13.64
N ASN A 166 -1.26 -0.01 -12.77
CA ASN A 166 -0.86 -0.65 -11.51
C ASN A 166 -1.70 -0.25 -10.27
N ASN A 167 -2.71 0.61 -10.44
CA ASN A 167 -3.62 0.94 -9.33
C ASN A 167 -4.39 -0.29 -8.83
N GLU A 168 -4.77 -1.20 -9.73
CA GLU A 168 -5.45 -2.44 -9.39
C GLU A 168 -4.58 -3.34 -8.51
N VAL A 169 -3.27 -3.38 -8.74
CA VAL A 169 -2.33 -4.12 -7.89
C VAL A 169 -2.33 -3.56 -6.47
N LEU A 170 -2.30 -2.24 -6.32
CA LEU A 170 -2.37 -1.60 -5.00
C LEU A 170 -3.72 -1.84 -4.31
N ASP A 171 -4.81 -1.81 -5.05
CA ASP A 171 -6.14 -2.08 -4.51
C ASP A 171 -6.28 -3.54 -4.05
N ASN A 172 -5.75 -4.49 -4.83
CA ASN A 172 -5.70 -5.90 -4.47
C ASN A 172 -4.81 -6.15 -3.25
N LEU A 173 -3.63 -5.54 -3.18
CA LEU A 173 -2.76 -5.62 -2.01
C LEU A 173 -3.44 -5.02 -0.77
N SER A 174 -4.09 -3.86 -0.91
CA SER A 174 -4.86 -3.26 0.16
C SER A 174 -5.97 -4.19 0.67
N TYR A 175 -6.67 -4.87 -0.24
CA TYR A 175 -7.68 -5.86 0.11
C TYR A 175 -7.10 -7.05 0.88
N ILE A 176 -5.96 -7.59 0.43
CA ILE A 176 -5.26 -8.70 1.10
C ILE A 176 -4.81 -8.26 2.50
N GLU A 177 -4.23 -7.08 2.63
CA GLU A 177 -3.77 -6.51 3.90
C GLU A 177 -4.91 -6.35 4.91
N GLN A 178 -6.08 -5.86 4.46
CA GLN A 178 -7.25 -5.67 5.32
C GLN A 178 -7.90 -6.97 5.76
N ASN A 179 -7.88 -7.99 4.92
CA ASN A 179 -8.50 -9.27 5.23
C ASN A 179 -7.61 -10.18 6.07
N GLY A 180 -6.30 -10.07 5.94
CA GLY A 180 -5.36 -10.97 6.58
C GLY A 180 -5.55 -12.44 6.21
N LEU A 181 -4.85 -13.32 6.88
CA LEU A 181 -4.93 -14.77 6.69
C LEU A 181 -5.36 -15.47 7.98
N GLN A 182 -6.37 -16.31 7.88
CA GLN A 182 -6.91 -17.03 9.03
C GLN A 182 -5.92 -18.11 9.51
N THR A 183 -5.71 -18.16 10.81
CA THR A 183 -4.97 -19.24 11.46
C THR A 183 -5.85 -19.92 12.52
N THR A 184 -5.36 -21.01 13.07
CA THR A 184 -5.99 -21.70 14.21
C THR A 184 -6.14 -20.81 15.45
N ASN A 185 -5.33 -19.75 15.56
CA ASN A 185 -5.28 -18.85 16.72
C ASN A 185 -5.86 -17.45 16.43
N GLY A 186 -6.49 -17.24 15.27
CA GLY A 186 -7.04 -15.95 14.87
C GLY A 186 -6.54 -15.50 13.50
N VAL A 187 -6.76 -14.24 13.17
CA VAL A 187 -6.33 -13.66 11.89
C VAL A 187 -4.97 -12.99 12.04
N VAL A 188 -4.06 -13.28 11.13
CA VAL A 188 -2.74 -12.65 11.03
C VAL A 188 -2.77 -11.65 9.89
N PHE A 189 -2.28 -10.45 10.14
CA PHE A 189 -2.20 -9.37 9.17
C PHE A 189 -0.75 -9.11 8.77
N SER A 190 -0.55 -8.67 7.54
CA SER A 190 0.74 -8.23 7.02
C SER A 190 0.55 -7.03 6.13
N GLU A 191 1.59 -6.24 5.94
CA GLU A 191 1.63 -5.16 4.97
C GLU A 191 2.70 -5.45 3.93
N TYR A 192 2.46 -5.07 2.68
CA TYR A 192 3.34 -5.35 1.57
C TYR A 192 3.98 -4.09 1.02
N ASN A 193 5.29 -4.18 0.77
CA ASN A 193 6.03 -3.19 0.01
C ASN A 193 6.14 -3.66 -1.45
N LEU A 194 5.56 -2.91 -2.38
CA LEU A 194 5.66 -3.17 -3.82
C LEU A 194 6.93 -2.59 -4.45
N TYR A 195 7.54 -1.59 -3.81
CA TYR A 195 8.63 -0.78 -4.34
C TYR A 195 10.00 -1.46 -4.13
N THR A 196 10.12 -2.68 -4.62
CA THR A 196 11.36 -3.47 -4.60
C THR A 196 12.04 -3.40 -5.96
N SER A 197 13.32 -3.73 -6.05
CA SER A 197 14.06 -3.69 -7.32
C SER A 197 13.44 -4.53 -8.45
N THR A 198 12.65 -5.54 -8.11
CA THR A 198 12.00 -6.45 -9.06
C THR A 198 10.49 -6.25 -9.17
N GLY A 199 9.90 -5.34 -8.40
CA GLY A 199 8.45 -5.18 -8.28
C GLY A 199 7.73 -6.33 -7.55
N ARG A 200 8.47 -7.34 -7.05
CA ARG A 200 7.87 -8.43 -6.28
C ARG A 200 7.53 -7.94 -4.88
N PRO A 201 6.25 -8.01 -4.44
CA PRO A 201 5.87 -7.55 -3.11
C PRO A 201 6.67 -8.25 -2.02
N SER A 202 7.22 -7.48 -1.09
CA SER A 202 7.90 -7.97 0.11
C SER A 202 7.13 -7.57 1.35
N ASN A 203 7.36 -8.30 2.45
CA ASN A 203 6.76 -7.94 3.72
C ASN A 203 7.32 -6.63 4.27
N ARG A 204 6.47 -5.84 4.88
CA ARG A 204 6.78 -4.56 5.52
C ARG A 204 6.30 -4.60 6.98
N PHE A 205 6.97 -3.87 7.88
CA PHE A 205 6.56 -3.65 9.27
C PHE A 205 6.47 -4.88 10.18
N GLY A 206 7.38 -5.82 10.07
CA GLY A 206 7.50 -6.93 11.04
C GLY A 206 6.33 -7.91 11.06
N GLY A 207 5.35 -7.77 10.17
CA GLY A 207 4.27 -8.74 10.00
C GLY A 207 4.77 -10.05 9.37
N THR A 208 3.92 -11.05 9.32
CA THR A 208 4.26 -12.35 8.72
C THR A 208 4.52 -12.21 7.22
N ASN A 209 5.70 -12.61 6.77
CA ASN A 209 6.01 -12.71 5.35
C ASN A 209 5.43 -14.01 4.78
N PHE A 210 4.20 -13.96 4.30
CA PHE A 210 3.51 -15.13 3.75
C PHE A 210 4.24 -15.73 2.54
N ALA A 211 4.95 -14.90 1.75
CA ALA A 211 5.72 -15.38 0.59
C ALA A 211 6.99 -16.19 0.99
N ALA A 212 7.46 -16.03 2.22
CA ALA A 212 8.65 -16.72 2.73
C ALA A 212 8.32 -17.95 3.59
N LEU A 213 7.04 -18.31 3.78
CA LEU A 213 6.67 -19.50 4.53
C LEU A 213 7.15 -20.77 3.83
N ASN A 214 7.94 -21.56 4.54
CA ASN A 214 8.49 -22.81 4.02
C ASN A 214 7.39 -23.86 3.85
N LYS A 215 7.52 -24.70 2.80
CA LYS A 215 6.57 -25.78 2.51
C LYS A 215 6.78 -27.00 3.43
N THR A 216 7.99 -27.20 3.93
CA THR A 216 8.42 -28.47 4.55
C THR A 216 8.64 -28.41 6.06
N ASP A 217 8.85 -27.21 6.64
CA ASP A 217 9.15 -27.04 8.09
C ASP A 217 7.93 -26.96 9.00
N GLY A 218 6.73 -27.04 8.41
CA GLY A 218 5.47 -26.96 9.16
C GLY A 218 4.98 -25.54 9.42
N SER A 219 5.71 -24.48 9.00
CA SER A 219 5.31 -23.07 9.18
C SER A 219 3.96 -22.71 8.55
N ARG A 220 3.50 -23.52 7.59
CA ARG A 220 2.19 -23.36 6.93
C ARG A 220 1.03 -24.03 7.66
N LYS A 221 1.29 -24.98 8.56
CA LYS A 221 0.25 -25.77 9.26
C LYS A 221 -0.78 -24.94 10.05
N PRO A 222 -0.41 -23.81 10.69
CA PRO A 222 -1.37 -23.00 11.43
C PRO A 222 -2.42 -22.32 10.55
N TYR A 223 -2.16 -22.16 9.25
CA TYR A 223 -3.05 -21.44 8.33
C TYR A 223 -4.21 -22.34 7.90
N VAL A 224 -5.42 -21.81 8.02
CA VAL A 224 -6.65 -22.56 7.78
C VAL A 224 -7.64 -21.70 6.97
N SER A 225 -8.62 -22.34 6.34
CA SER A 225 -9.71 -21.62 5.71
C SER A 225 -10.55 -20.89 6.75
N ARG A 226 -10.99 -19.67 6.45
CA ARG A 226 -11.96 -18.92 7.25
C ARG A 226 -13.40 -19.41 7.05
N PHE A 227 -13.63 -20.21 6.04
CA PHE A 227 -14.94 -20.76 5.73
C PHE A 227 -15.11 -22.14 6.36
N LYS A 228 -16.28 -22.39 6.93
CA LYS A 228 -16.62 -23.73 7.47
C LYS A 228 -16.48 -24.78 6.37
N ASN A 229 -15.74 -25.86 6.64
CA ASN A 229 -15.41 -26.91 5.67
C ASN A 229 -14.68 -26.43 4.41
N GLY A 230 -14.11 -25.22 4.46
CA GLY A 230 -13.33 -24.68 3.34
C GLY A 230 -11.90 -25.23 3.35
N VAL A 231 -11.23 -25.13 2.23
CA VAL A 231 -9.83 -25.51 2.04
C VAL A 231 -9.02 -24.31 1.61
N LEU A 232 -7.71 -24.35 1.81
CA LEU A 232 -6.76 -23.44 1.18
C LEU A 232 -6.25 -24.09 -0.11
N VAL A 233 -6.29 -23.35 -1.19
CA VAL A 233 -5.75 -23.78 -2.49
C VAL A 233 -4.48 -23.01 -2.76
N GLU A 234 -3.36 -23.72 -2.97
CA GLU A 234 -2.10 -23.13 -3.42
C GLU A 234 -2.01 -23.29 -4.94
N MET A 235 -1.80 -22.16 -5.62
CA MET A 235 -1.54 -22.14 -7.07
C MET A 235 -0.23 -21.39 -7.31
N ASP A 236 0.66 -21.99 -8.10
CA ASP A 236 1.94 -21.41 -8.45
C ASP A 236 2.26 -21.69 -9.92
N PHE A 237 2.99 -20.79 -10.56
CA PHE A 237 3.45 -21.01 -11.94
C PHE A 237 4.68 -21.91 -11.96
N ASP A 238 4.63 -22.97 -12.71
CA ASP A 238 5.82 -23.82 -12.93
C ASP A 238 6.83 -23.12 -13.83
N GLY A 239 8.01 -22.85 -13.26
CA GLY A 239 9.13 -22.27 -13.98
C GLY A 239 8.85 -20.93 -14.66
N TYR A 240 8.05 -20.05 -14.04
CA TYR A 240 7.52 -18.81 -14.64
C TYR A 240 8.56 -18.00 -15.44
N HIS A 241 9.71 -17.67 -14.84
CA HIS A 241 10.74 -16.89 -15.52
C HIS A 241 11.34 -17.61 -16.72
N LEU A 242 11.55 -18.92 -16.60
CA LEU A 242 12.07 -19.74 -17.72
C LEU A 242 11.07 -19.77 -18.87
N ARG A 243 9.76 -19.88 -18.58
CA ARG A 243 8.71 -19.84 -19.61
C ARG A 243 8.59 -18.47 -20.26
N LEU A 244 8.73 -17.38 -19.50
CA LEU A 244 8.74 -16.01 -20.06
C LEU A 244 9.92 -15.79 -21.01
N ILE A 245 11.10 -16.28 -20.66
CA ILE A 245 12.28 -16.16 -21.52
C ILE A 245 12.12 -17.04 -22.76
N ALA A 246 11.66 -18.27 -22.57
CA ALA A 246 11.37 -19.17 -23.67
C ALA A 246 10.42 -18.56 -24.69
N ASP A 247 9.33 -17.94 -24.22
CA ASP A 247 8.38 -17.23 -25.07
C ASP A 247 9.05 -16.09 -25.86
N LYS A 248 9.87 -15.27 -25.19
CA LYS A 248 10.61 -14.17 -25.83
C LYS A 248 11.59 -14.61 -26.92
N ILE A 249 12.19 -15.80 -26.78
CA ILE A 249 13.16 -16.34 -27.76
C ILE A 249 12.52 -17.36 -28.72
N GLY A 250 11.19 -17.53 -28.65
CA GLY A 250 10.46 -18.47 -29.50
C GLY A 250 10.68 -19.94 -29.14
N TYR A 251 11.20 -20.26 -27.95
CA TYR A 251 11.41 -21.63 -27.48
C TYR A 251 10.16 -22.15 -26.76
N LYS A 252 9.80 -23.41 -27.05
CA LYS A 252 8.67 -24.08 -26.38
C LYS A 252 9.20 -25.24 -25.53
N PHE A 253 8.98 -25.17 -24.23
CA PHE A 253 9.20 -26.30 -23.34
C PHE A 253 8.19 -27.42 -23.65
N PRO A 254 8.60 -28.69 -23.49
CA PRO A 254 7.65 -29.80 -23.48
C PRO A 254 6.56 -29.64 -22.42
N GLU A 255 5.48 -30.39 -22.57
CA GLU A 255 4.46 -30.49 -21.53
C GLU A 255 5.05 -31.04 -20.23
N GLY A 256 4.55 -30.53 -19.08
CA GLY A 256 4.99 -30.93 -17.74
C GLY A 256 5.88 -29.90 -17.06
N SER A 257 6.60 -30.34 -16.03
CA SER A 257 7.45 -29.47 -15.23
C SER A 257 8.72 -29.02 -15.97
N VAL A 258 8.91 -27.70 -16.05
CA VAL A 258 10.13 -27.10 -16.62
C VAL A 258 11.37 -27.55 -15.87
N HIS A 259 11.29 -27.63 -14.54
CA HIS A 259 12.44 -28.02 -13.73
C HIS A 259 12.79 -29.51 -13.86
N GLU A 260 11.80 -30.39 -14.07
CA GLU A 260 12.07 -31.79 -14.41
C GLU A 260 12.74 -31.96 -15.80
N TYR A 261 12.28 -31.16 -16.75
CA TYR A 261 12.92 -31.14 -18.09
C TYR A 261 14.37 -30.65 -17.98
N MET A 262 14.62 -29.56 -17.25
CA MET A 262 15.98 -29.05 -17.04
C MET A 262 16.85 -30.01 -16.25
N ALA A 263 16.31 -30.75 -15.29
CA ALA A 263 17.01 -31.79 -14.55
C ALA A 263 17.55 -32.89 -15.49
N LYS A 264 16.69 -33.35 -16.39
CA LYS A 264 17.12 -34.31 -17.44
C LYS A 264 18.19 -33.74 -18.37
N LEU A 265 18.02 -32.48 -18.77
CA LEU A 265 18.98 -31.81 -19.66
C LEU A 265 20.34 -31.60 -19.00
N TYR A 266 20.38 -31.24 -17.73
CA TYR A 266 21.62 -31.04 -16.97
C TYR A 266 22.22 -32.34 -16.43
N GLY A 267 21.47 -33.43 -16.39
CA GLY A 267 21.90 -34.72 -15.81
C GLY A 267 21.99 -34.68 -14.27
N VAL A 268 21.18 -33.89 -13.62
CA VAL A 268 21.19 -33.66 -12.17
C VAL A 268 19.79 -33.84 -11.53
N GLY A 269 19.71 -33.79 -10.22
CA GLY A 269 18.42 -33.84 -9.50
C GLY A 269 17.57 -32.58 -9.69
N TYR A 270 16.27 -32.68 -9.36
CA TYR A 270 15.30 -31.60 -9.53
C TYR A 270 15.72 -30.30 -8.80
N ASP A 271 16.09 -30.38 -7.52
CA ASP A 271 16.46 -29.22 -6.74
C ASP A 271 17.75 -28.56 -7.21
N GLU A 272 18.72 -29.38 -7.65
CA GLU A 272 19.94 -28.90 -8.22
C GLU A 272 19.72 -28.24 -9.59
N ALA A 273 18.89 -28.82 -10.44
CA ALA A 273 18.49 -28.22 -11.70
C ALA A 273 17.80 -26.89 -11.53
N LYS A 274 16.93 -26.77 -10.50
CA LYS A 274 16.29 -25.52 -10.15
C LYS A 274 17.31 -24.47 -9.73
N GLY A 275 18.27 -24.82 -8.88
CA GLY A 275 19.38 -23.95 -8.47
C GLY A 275 20.24 -23.49 -9.66
N LEU A 276 20.65 -24.41 -10.51
CA LEU A 276 21.41 -24.11 -11.72
C LEU A 276 20.64 -23.21 -12.69
N SER A 277 19.36 -23.48 -12.92
CA SER A 277 18.52 -22.67 -13.79
C SER A 277 18.45 -21.22 -13.30
N PHE A 278 18.33 -20.98 -11.99
CA PHE A 278 18.36 -19.62 -11.41
C PHE A 278 19.75 -19.00 -11.50
N GLN A 279 20.82 -19.76 -11.28
CA GLN A 279 22.18 -19.27 -11.47
C GLN A 279 22.40 -18.82 -12.92
N TYR A 280 22.00 -19.63 -13.90
CA TYR A 280 22.06 -19.26 -15.30
C TYR A 280 21.23 -18.03 -15.62
N LEU A 281 20.03 -17.93 -15.09
CA LEU A 281 19.11 -16.85 -15.37
C LEU A 281 19.57 -15.50 -14.85
N TYR A 282 20.12 -15.47 -13.65
CA TYR A 282 20.47 -14.24 -12.94
C TYR A 282 21.97 -13.89 -13.01
N GLY A 283 22.72 -14.54 -13.87
CA GLY A 283 24.11 -14.18 -14.13
C GLY A 283 25.06 -14.42 -12.97
N LEU A 284 24.74 -15.33 -12.05
CA LEU A 284 25.68 -15.79 -11.00
C LEU A 284 26.85 -16.61 -11.56
N PHE A 285 27.09 -16.44 -12.89
CA PHE A 285 28.23 -16.94 -13.56
C PHE A 285 29.37 -15.99 -13.38
N LEU A 286 30.52 -16.52 -13.15
CA LEU A 286 31.79 -15.86 -13.20
C LEU A 286 32.31 -15.34 -11.87
N LYS A 287 32.43 -16.25 -10.92
CA LYS A 287 33.70 -16.36 -10.20
C LYS A 287 34.23 -17.76 -10.41
N ARG A 288 34.89 -17.97 -11.52
CA ARG A 288 35.98 -18.89 -11.63
C ARG A 288 37.28 -18.11 -11.66
#